data_e9a56e255a125538b1e359138305dbc2
#
_entry.id   e9a56e255a125538b1e359138305dbc2
#
_cell.length_a   1.000
_cell.length_b   1.000
_cell.length_c   1.000
_cell.angle_alpha   90.00
_cell.angle_beta   90.00
_cell.angle_gamma   90.00
#
_symmetry.space_group_name_H-M   'P 1'
#
loop_
_entity.id
_entity.type
_entity.pdbx_description
1 polymer ?
#
loop_
_entity_poly.entity_id
_entity_poly.type
_entity_poly.pdbx_seq_one_letter_code
_entity_poly.pdbx_strand_id
1 'polypeptide(L)'
;KPFAGVHPASKRRNVWASPDAMYDSFKVRVPFSRWKPPVLRDYCDYGLLPAAAFGEAGDDFRLACPAAVEASVYSGYRQSDITDQAASLDLPVTVMRAGVRPDHPNSPQIGISPFWPGLAAYMRRAEDVFLPDLAHAIPMEDPDVVASHILRLWKS
;
A
#
# COMPACT_ATOMS: atom_id res chain seq x y z
N LYS A 1 3.88 -19.59 6.94
CA LYS A 1 3.02 -20.67 6.41
C LYS A 1 2.33 -20.15 5.17
N PRO A 2 2.23 -20.91 4.07
CA PRO A 2 1.46 -20.49 2.91
C PRO A 2 0.01 -20.26 3.34
N PHE A 3 -0.62 -19.23 2.83
CA PHE A 3 -2.05 -18.98 3.03
C PHE A 3 -2.80 -20.14 2.35
N ALA A 4 -3.30 -21.08 3.13
CA ALA A 4 -4.18 -22.14 2.62
C ALA A 4 -5.58 -21.53 2.48
N GLY A 5 -5.83 -20.83 1.34
CA GLY A 5 -7.13 -20.22 1.10
C GLY A 5 -7.05 -18.96 0.22
N VAL A 6 -8.21 -18.42 -0.12
CA VAL A 6 -8.32 -17.18 -0.90
C VAL A 6 -7.90 -16.00 -0.01
N HIS A 7 -6.98 -15.15 -0.51
CA HIS A 7 -6.48 -13.98 0.24
C HIS A 7 -7.65 -13.05 0.65
N PRO A 8 -7.68 -12.52 1.90
CA PRO A 8 -8.79 -11.68 2.39
C PRO A 8 -9.12 -10.47 1.50
N ALA A 9 -8.16 -9.93 0.76
CA ALA A 9 -8.38 -8.85 -0.19
C ALA A 9 -9.45 -9.17 -1.25
N SER A 10 -9.65 -10.45 -1.60
CA SER A 10 -10.70 -10.88 -2.55
C SER A 10 -12.13 -10.58 -2.05
N LYS A 11 -12.29 -10.38 -0.75
CA LYS A 11 -13.59 -10.06 -0.11
C LYS A 11 -13.84 -8.54 -0.01
N ARG A 12 -12.94 -7.72 -0.52
CA ARG A 12 -13.14 -6.27 -0.51
C ARG A 12 -14.39 -5.90 -1.34
N ARG A 13 -15.10 -4.87 -0.87
CA ARG A 13 -16.22 -4.30 -1.62
C ARG A 13 -15.71 -3.75 -2.96
N ASN A 14 -16.23 -4.28 -4.04
CA ASN A 14 -15.81 -3.97 -5.41
C ASN A 14 -16.71 -2.93 -6.09
N VAL A 15 -17.92 -2.72 -5.57
CA VAL A 15 -18.97 -1.87 -6.15
C VAL A 15 -19.32 -0.74 -5.20
N TRP A 16 -19.37 0.48 -5.72
CA TRP A 16 -19.65 1.70 -4.97
C TRP A 16 -20.65 2.58 -5.72
N ALA A 17 -21.54 3.24 -4.98
CA ALA A 17 -22.48 4.17 -5.57
C ALA A 17 -21.79 5.42 -6.11
N SER A 18 -20.69 5.86 -5.48
CA SER A 18 -19.89 7.00 -5.91
C SER A 18 -18.52 7.02 -5.25
N PRO A 19 -17.56 7.82 -5.75
CA PRO A 19 -16.31 8.13 -5.05
C PRO A 19 -16.55 8.73 -3.66
N ASP A 20 -17.57 9.58 -3.49
CA ASP A 20 -17.94 10.16 -2.19
C ASP A 20 -18.37 9.08 -1.20
N ALA A 21 -19.20 8.13 -1.64
CA ALA A 21 -19.62 7.01 -0.78
C ALA A 21 -18.43 6.16 -0.33
N MET A 22 -17.42 5.99 -1.19
CA MET A 22 -16.18 5.30 -0.82
C MET A 22 -15.37 6.12 0.18
N TYR A 23 -15.19 7.41 -0.07
CA TYR A 23 -14.46 8.31 0.81
C TYR A 23 -15.06 8.36 2.21
N ASP A 24 -16.38 8.57 2.32
CA ASP A 24 -17.08 8.61 3.60
C ASP A 24 -16.97 7.30 4.38
N SER A 25 -16.96 6.18 3.67
CA SER A 25 -16.75 4.86 4.27
C SER A 25 -15.31 4.68 4.78
N PHE A 26 -14.32 5.20 4.07
CA PHE A 26 -12.91 4.94 4.36
C PHE A 26 -12.31 5.92 5.37
N LYS A 27 -12.70 7.20 5.36
CA LYS A 27 -12.15 8.22 6.26
C LYS A 27 -12.23 7.90 7.76
N VAL A 28 -13.12 6.98 8.14
CA VAL A 28 -13.34 6.54 9.54
C VAL A 28 -12.76 5.17 9.86
N ARG A 29 -12.08 4.52 8.90
CA ARG A 29 -11.59 3.14 9.04
C ARG A 29 -10.08 3.06 8.92
N VAL A 30 -9.42 2.36 9.83
CA VAL A 30 -8.02 1.97 9.68
C VAL A 30 -7.88 1.01 8.48
N PRO A 31 -6.83 1.17 7.65
CA PRO A 31 -5.73 2.15 7.73
C PRO A 31 -6.04 3.52 7.12
N PHE A 32 -7.12 3.68 6.39
CA PHE A 32 -7.43 4.87 5.58
C PHE A 32 -7.63 6.15 6.41
N SER A 33 -8.14 6.03 7.65
CA SER A 33 -8.32 7.15 8.57
C SER A 33 -7.00 7.82 9.00
N ARG A 34 -5.86 7.17 8.74
CA ARG A 34 -4.53 7.72 8.96
C ARG A 34 -3.96 8.48 7.77
N TRP A 35 -4.55 8.28 6.59
CA TRP A 35 -4.07 8.91 5.37
C TRP A 35 -4.37 10.41 5.36
N LYS A 36 -3.52 11.19 4.71
CA LYS A 36 -3.81 12.60 4.46
C LYS A 36 -5.12 12.71 3.68
N PRO A 37 -6.07 13.60 4.08
CA PRO A 37 -7.37 13.71 3.42
C PRO A 37 -7.31 13.92 1.90
N PRO A 38 -6.41 14.75 1.33
CA PRO A 38 -6.27 14.86 -0.12
C PRO A 38 -5.87 13.55 -0.78
N VAL A 39 -4.93 12.79 -0.18
CA VAL A 39 -4.47 11.49 -0.72
C VAL A 39 -5.60 10.45 -0.72
N LEU A 40 -6.39 10.42 0.36
CA LEU A 40 -7.57 9.55 0.41
C LEU A 40 -8.62 9.98 -0.63
N ARG A 41 -8.76 11.29 -0.87
CA ARG A 41 -9.68 11.80 -1.89
C ARG A 41 -9.26 11.33 -3.28
N ASP A 42 -8.01 11.52 -3.65
CA ASP A 42 -7.45 11.07 -4.92
C ASP A 42 -7.59 9.55 -5.09
N TYR A 43 -7.32 8.78 -4.03
CA TYR A 43 -7.53 7.34 -4.05
C TYR A 43 -8.97 6.94 -4.38
N CYS A 44 -9.95 7.66 -3.83
CA CYS A 44 -11.36 7.39 -4.09
C CYS A 44 -11.81 7.87 -5.49
N ASP A 45 -11.31 9.01 -5.94
CA ASP A 45 -11.68 9.60 -7.23
C ASP A 45 -11.10 8.82 -8.41
N TYR A 46 -9.83 8.41 -8.31
CA TYR A 46 -9.11 7.75 -9.39
C TYR A 46 -9.02 6.23 -9.22
N GLY A 47 -9.32 5.70 -8.05
CA GLY A 47 -9.37 4.26 -7.78
C GLY A 47 -10.68 3.60 -8.20
N LEU A 48 -11.65 4.37 -8.70
CA LEU A 48 -12.94 3.89 -9.18
C LEU A 48 -13.12 4.25 -10.66
N LEU A 49 -13.77 3.35 -11.39
CA LEU A 49 -14.19 3.56 -12.77
C LEU A 49 -15.70 3.34 -12.88
N PRO A 50 -16.42 4.08 -13.77
CA PRO A 50 -17.83 3.82 -14.03
C PRO A 50 -18.06 2.38 -14.49
N ALA A 51 -19.22 1.80 -14.16
CA ALA A 51 -19.60 0.45 -14.60
C ALA A 51 -19.50 0.25 -16.13
N ALA A 52 -19.80 1.30 -16.89
CA ALA A 52 -19.66 1.32 -18.35
C ALA A 52 -18.22 1.00 -18.84
N ALA A 53 -17.18 1.34 -18.07
CA ALA A 53 -15.80 0.99 -18.41
C ALA A 53 -15.53 -0.53 -18.42
N PHE A 54 -16.41 -1.30 -17.79
CA PHE A 54 -16.38 -2.77 -17.73
C PHE A 54 -17.45 -3.42 -18.63
N GLY A 55 -18.16 -2.63 -19.45
CA GLY A 55 -19.27 -3.12 -20.27
C GLY A 55 -20.53 -3.44 -19.48
N GLU A 56 -20.65 -2.94 -18.24
CA GLU A 56 -21.81 -3.15 -17.36
C GLU A 56 -22.76 -1.96 -17.47
N ALA A 57 -24.07 -2.23 -17.34
CA ALA A 57 -25.08 -1.20 -17.27
C ALA A 57 -25.22 -0.65 -15.83
N GLY A 58 -25.63 0.63 -15.69
CA GLY A 58 -25.88 1.28 -14.41
C GLY A 58 -24.92 2.41 -14.13
N ASP A 59 -25.25 3.18 -13.08
CA ASP A 59 -24.52 4.39 -12.65
C ASP A 59 -23.50 4.10 -11.53
N ASP A 60 -23.36 2.85 -11.14
CA ASP A 60 -22.41 2.42 -10.12
C ASP A 60 -20.97 2.50 -10.62
N PHE A 61 -20.05 2.48 -9.65
CA PHE A 61 -18.61 2.45 -9.87
C PHE A 61 -18.02 1.10 -9.44
N ARG A 62 -16.92 0.72 -10.10
CA ARG A 62 -16.14 -0.47 -9.79
C ARG A 62 -14.71 -0.09 -9.42
N LEU A 63 -14.08 -0.86 -8.53
CA LEU A 63 -12.65 -0.69 -8.30
C LEU A 63 -11.90 -0.84 -9.63
N ALA A 64 -11.01 0.11 -9.95
CA ALA A 64 -10.14 0.04 -11.11
C ALA A 64 -9.22 -1.20 -11.05
N CYS A 65 -8.81 -1.60 -9.84
CA CYS A 65 -8.20 -2.91 -9.58
C CYS A 65 -9.23 -3.79 -8.87
N PRO A 66 -9.88 -4.74 -9.56
CA PRO A 66 -10.85 -5.64 -8.95
C PRO A 66 -10.25 -6.41 -7.77
N ALA A 67 -11.04 -6.61 -6.73
CA ALA A 67 -10.61 -7.27 -5.49
C ALA A 67 -9.95 -8.65 -5.71
N ALA A 68 -10.42 -9.41 -6.70
CA ALA A 68 -9.83 -10.70 -7.07
C ALA A 68 -8.43 -10.56 -7.67
N VAL A 69 -8.19 -9.51 -8.48
CA VAL A 69 -6.88 -9.22 -9.08
C VAL A 69 -5.89 -8.80 -7.99
N GLU A 70 -6.28 -7.89 -7.09
CA GLU A 70 -5.46 -7.52 -5.94
C GLU A 70 -5.09 -8.74 -5.10
N ALA A 71 -6.05 -9.61 -4.81
CA ALA A 71 -5.82 -10.84 -4.05
C ALA A 71 -4.81 -11.78 -4.74
N SER A 72 -4.82 -11.86 -6.07
CA SER A 72 -3.87 -12.68 -6.85
C SER A 72 -2.43 -12.17 -6.73
N VAL A 73 -2.24 -10.85 -6.69
CA VAL A 73 -0.92 -10.23 -6.46
C VAL A 73 -0.36 -10.66 -5.10
N TYR A 74 -1.17 -10.57 -4.05
CA TYR A 74 -0.74 -11.01 -2.70
C TYR A 74 -0.44 -12.51 -2.63
N SER A 75 -1.09 -13.32 -3.43
CA SER A 75 -0.83 -14.76 -3.48
C SER A 75 0.44 -15.09 -4.26
N GLY A 76 0.78 -14.28 -5.26
CA GLY A 76 1.92 -14.51 -6.16
C GLY A 76 3.26 -14.01 -5.62
N TYR A 77 3.29 -12.94 -4.81
CA TYR A 77 4.54 -12.27 -4.43
C TYR A 77 5.53 -13.18 -3.66
N ARG A 78 5.04 -14.20 -2.97
CA ARG A 78 5.88 -15.14 -2.20
C ARG A 78 6.73 -16.09 -3.07
N GLN A 79 6.49 -16.12 -4.36
CA GLN A 79 7.21 -16.98 -5.30
C GLN A 79 8.45 -16.29 -5.90
N SER A 80 8.63 -14.99 -5.63
CA SER A 80 9.68 -14.18 -6.21
C SER A 80 10.56 -13.58 -5.11
N ASP A 81 11.58 -14.33 -4.66
CA ASP A 81 12.64 -13.77 -3.82
C ASP A 81 13.66 -13.07 -4.73
N ILE A 82 13.70 -11.75 -4.64
CA ILE A 82 14.61 -10.88 -5.40
C ILE A 82 15.68 -10.25 -4.51
N THR A 83 15.90 -10.80 -3.32
CA THR A 83 16.80 -10.21 -2.32
C THR A 83 18.23 -10.11 -2.85
N ASP A 84 18.74 -11.17 -3.50
CA ASP A 84 20.10 -11.18 -4.05
C ASP A 84 20.25 -10.20 -5.22
N GLN A 85 19.23 -10.08 -6.08
CA GLN A 85 19.21 -9.11 -7.17
C GLN A 85 19.21 -7.67 -6.61
N ALA A 86 18.39 -7.40 -5.58
CA ALA A 86 18.37 -6.11 -4.91
C ALA A 86 19.74 -5.79 -4.28
N ALA A 87 20.37 -6.75 -3.63
CA ALA A 87 21.70 -6.60 -3.04
C ALA A 87 22.80 -6.29 -4.06
N SER A 88 22.65 -6.74 -5.31
CA SER A 88 23.59 -6.50 -6.39
C SER A 88 23.50 -5.11 -7.02
N LEU A 89 22.43 -4.34 -6.74
CA LEU A 89 22.23 -3.02 -7.32
C LEU A 89 23.32 -2.04 -6.84
N ASP A 90 23.88 -1.30 -7.79
CA ASP A 90 24.81 -0.18 -7.52
C ASP A 90 24.07 1.17 -7.66
N LEU A 91 22.90 1.25 -7.05
CA LEU A 91 22.08 2.44 -7.00
C LEU A 91 21.87 2.88 -5.55
N PRO A 92 21.72 4.18 -5.29
CA PRO A 92 21.30 4.64 -3.97
C PRO A 92 19.90 4.09 -3.63
N VAL A 93 19.76 3.48 -2.46
CA VAL A 93 18.49 2.88 -2.00
C VAL A 93 18.14 3.45 -0.63
N THR A 94 16.91 3.89 -0.46
CA THR A 94 16.35 4.21 0.86
C THR A 94 15.34 3.15 1.26
N VAL A 95 15.60 2.45 2.34
CA VAL A 95 14.66 1.51 2.95
C VAL A 95 13.87 2.24 4.03
N MET A 96 12.61 2.55 3.75
CA MET A 96 11.71 3.18 4.73
C MET A 96 10.92 2.12 5.48
N ARG A 97 10.95 2.20 6.82
CA ARG A 97 10.25 1.27 7.69
C ARG A 97 9.32 2.00 8.64
N ALA A 98 8.06 1.56 8.67
CA ALA A 98 7.04 2.08 9.59
C ALA A 98 7.10 1.38 10.95
N GLY A 99 6.79 2.11 12.02
CA GLY A 99 6.83 1.62 13.41
C GLY A 99 5.47 1.34 14.03
N VAL A 100 4.42 2.01 13.56
CA VAL A 100 3.08 1.87 14.16
C VAL A 100 2.46 0.51 13.80
N ARG A 101 2.02 -0.17 14.83
CA ARG A 101 1.20 -1.39 14.72
C ARG A 101 -0.27 -1.02 14.75
N PRO A 102 -1.14 -1.71 13.99
CA PRO A 102 -2.57 -1.52 14.15
C PRO A 102 -3.00 -1.95 15.55
N ASP A 103 -3.86 -1.16 16.20
CA ASP A 103 -4.32 -1.36 17.58
C ASP A 103 -5.25 -2.58 17.75
N HIS A 104 -5.51 -3.34 16.70
CA HIS A 104 -6.43 -4.47 16.73
C HIS A 104 -5.67 -5.80 16.77
N PRO A 105 -5.83 -6.63 17.82
CA PRO A 105 -5.10 -7.89 17.98
C PRO A 105 -5.39 -8.91 16.85
N ASN A 106 -6.50 -8.79 16.15
CA ASN A 106 -6.89 -9.61 15.00
C ASN A 106 -6.68 -8.90 13.66
N SER A 107 -6.13 -7.70 13.64
CA SER A 107 -5.78 -7.06 12.39
C SER A 107 -4.64 -7.85 11.77
N PRO A 108 -4.80 -8.38 10.55
CA PRO A 108 -3.65 -8.89 9.83
C PRO A 108 -2.64 -7.76 9.79
N GLN A 109 -1.40 -8.01 10.01
CA GLN A 109 -0.25 -7.13 10.19
C GLN A 109 -0.14 -5.96 9.17
N ILE A 110 -1.26 -5.36 8.83
CA ILE A 110 -1.46 -4.21 7.94
C ILE A 110 -1.01 -2.95 8.67
N GLY A 111 0.22 -2.77 8.89
CA GLY A 111 0.73 -1.62 9.62
C GLY A 111 2.16 -1.86 10.06
N ILE A 112 2.63 -3.08 9.91
CA ILE A 112 4.02 -3.42 10.15
C ILE A 112 4.72 -3.44 8.80
N SER A 113 5.83 -2.74 8.69
CA SER A 113 6.69 -2.88 7.52
C SER A 113 7.09 -4.36 7.36
N PRO A 114 6.93 -4.97 6.18
CA PRO A 114 7.32 -6.35 5.93
C PRO A 114 8.85 -6.53 5.90
N PHE A 115 9.63 -5.43 5.89
CA PHE A 115 11.08 -5.48 5.80
C PHE A 115 11.71 -5.65 7.18
N TRP A 116 12.79 -6.43 7.24
CA TRP A 116 13.55 -6.55 8.48
C TRP A 116 14.53 -5.36 8.65
N PRO A 117 14.91 -5.02 9.90
CA PRO A 117 15.81 -3.89 10.16
C PRO A 117 17.18 -3.98 9.48
N GLY A 118 17.64 -5.17 9.15
CA GLY A 118 18.93 -5.40 8.50
C GLY A 118 18.92 -5.30 6.97
N LEU A 119 17.77 -5.04 6.34
CA LEU A 119 17.67 -5.04 4.87
C LEU A 119 18.61 -4.02 4.22
N ALA A 120 18.71 -2.82 4.76
CA ALA A 120 19.61 -1.79 4.21
C ALA A 120 21.07 -2.22 4.28
N ALA A 121 21.49 -2.89 5.36
CA ALA A 121 22.85 -3.38 5.52
C ALA A 121 23.20 -4.51 4.54
N TYR A 122 22.19 -5.18 3.96
CA TYR A 122 22.37 -6.21 2.95
C TYR A 122 22.69 -5.64 1.56
N MET A 123 22.37 -4.37 1.32
CA MET A 123 22.56 -3.68 0.04
C MET A 123 23.82 -2.82 0.06
N ARG A 124 24.44 -2.62 -1.13
CA ARG A 124 25.72 -1.91 -1.26
C ARG A 124 25.66 -0.43 -0.90
N ARG A 125 24.58 0.25 -1.30
CA ARG A 125 24.40 1.71 -1.18
C ARG A 125 23.02 2.04 -0.62
N ALA A 126 22.71 1.49 0.56
CA ALA A 126 21.40 1.70 1.16
C ALA A 126 21.48 2.41 2.52
N GLU A 127 20.47 3.19 2.81
CA GLU A 127 20.21 3.74 4.13
C GLU A 127 18.89 3.17 4.69
N ASP A 128 18.82 3.03 6.00
CA ASP A 128 17.63 2.64 6.73
C ASP A 128 16.98 3.85 7.38
N VAL A 129 15.71 4.12 7.06
CA VAL A 129 14.92 5.19 7.65
C VAL A 129 13.76 4.59 8.41
N PHE A 130 13.85 4.64 9.73
CA PHE A 130 12.79 4.17 10.63
C PHE A 130 11.86 5.32 11.01
N LEU A 131 10.56 5.17 10.74
CA LEU A 131 9.50 6.15 10.96
C LEU A 131 8.53 5.61 12.01
N PRO A 132 8.82 5.83 13.32
CA PRO A 132 8.11 5.17 14.42
C PRO A 132 6.64 5.52 14.49
N ASP A 133 6.26 6.72 14.03
CA ASP A 133 4.90 7.26 14.15
C ASP A 133 4.02 6.96 12.93
N LEU A 134 4.60 6.41 11.86
CA LEU A 134 3.87 6.06 10.63
C LEU A 134 3.55 4.57 10.57
N ALA A 135 2.44 4.24 9.92
CA ALA A 135 2.04 2.87 9.61
C ALA A 135 2.53 2.46 8.21
N HIS A 136 2.18 1.25 7.78
CA HIS A 136 2.68 0.63 6.54
C HIS A 136 2.50 1.50 5.28
N ALA A 137 1.43 2.26 5.20
CA ALA A 137 1.12 3.10 4.05
C ALA A 137 1.83 4.48 4.13
N ILE A 138 3.16 4.48 4.37
CA ILE A 138 3.97 5.69 4.56
C ILE A 138 3.66 6.80 3.54
N PRO A 139 3.63 6.54 2.21
CA PRO A 139 3.36 7.59 1.24
C PRO A 139 1.96 8.20 1.33
N MET A 140 1.03 7.48 1.92
CA MET A 140 -0.35 7.92 2.07
C MET A 140 -0.55 8.72 3.37
N GLU A 141 0.22 8.36 4.41
CA GLU A 141 0.18 9.04 5.70
C GLU A 141 1.02 10.30 5.73
N ASP A 142 2.19 10.26 5.09
CA ASP A 142 3.11 11.40 4.99
C ASP A 142 3.82 11.41 3.61
N PRO A 143 3.17 11.93 2.57
CA PRO A 143 3.76 12.05 1.24
C PRO A 143 4.98 12.99 1.23
N ASP A 144 5.04 13.99 2.12
CA ASP A 144 6.12 14.98 2.15
C ASP A 144 7.43 14.35 2.61
N VAL A 145 7.38 13.45 3.59
CA VAL A 145 8.58 12.73 4.03
C VAL A 145 9.13 11.86 2.90
N VAL A 146 8.27 11.18 2.15
CA VAL A 146 8.72 10.37 1.02
C VAL A 146 9.29 11.24 -0.10
N ALA A 147 8.60 12.32 -0.45
CA ALA A 147 9.07 13.27 -1.46
C ALA A 147 10.44 13.88 -1.10
N SER A 148 10.66 14.22 0.17
CA SER A 148 11.94 14.77 0.64
C SER A 148 13.10 13.80 0.42
N HIS A 149 12.89 12.50 0.67
CA HIS A 149 13.90 11.47 0.44
C HIS A 149 14.17 11.25 -1.06
N ILE A 150 13.14 11.23 -1.89
CA ILE A 150 13.30 11.13 -3.36
C ILE A 150 14.10 12.31 -3.89
N LEU A 151 13.74 13.54 -3.49
CA LEU A 151 14.43 14.76 -3.95
C LEU A 151 15.89 14.82 -3.47
N ARG A 152 16.19 14.29 -2.31
CA ARG A 152 17.57 14.19 -1.80
C ARG A 152 18.40 13.25 -2.67
N LEU A 153 17.88 12.06 -3.00
CA LEU A 153 18.57 11.11 -3.88
C LEU A 153 18.76 11.64 -5.30
N TRP A 154 17.82 12.46 -5.78
CA TRP A 154 17.92 13.07 -7.11
C TRP A 154 19.06 14.09 -7.22
N LYS A 155 19.49 14.69 -6.12
CA LYS A 155 20.53 15.73 -6.06
C LYS A 155 21.91 15.17 -5.73
N SER A 156 22.02 13.88 -5.40
CA SER A 156 23.26 13.18 -5.05
C SER A 156 23.87 12.48 -6.26
#